data_25200edc2131b4cde58d8ff1caf12477
#
_entry.id   25200edc2131b4cde58d8ff1caf12477
#
_cell.length_a   1.000
_cell.length_b   1.000
_cell.length_c   1.000
_cell.angle_alpha   90.00
_cell.angle_beta   90.00
_cell.angle_gamma   90.00
#
_symmetry.space_group_name_H-M   'P 1'
#
loop_
_entity.id
_entity.type
_entity.pdbx_description
1 polymer ?
#
loop_
_entity_poly.entity_id
_entity_poly.type
_entity_poly.pdbx_seq_one_letter_code
_entity_poly.pdbx_strand_id
1 'polypeptide(L)'
;MPLGFPNECRFYDEAVHAVRFSGYDGALEAPFFIGERALKQIQPDMSFNESGLLKAFDLNRERIYATATKVYERGRKGSYDLLPEDF
;
A
#
# COMPACT_ATOMS: atom_id res chain seq x y z
N MET A 1 -5.60 8.16 -17.10
CA MET A 1 -6.69 7.44 -16.44
C MET A 1 -6.39 7.29 -14.96
N PRO A 2 -7.32 7.61 -14.12
CA PRO A 2 -7.08 7.46 -12.69
C PRO A 2 -7.02 6.00 -12.30
N LEU A 3 -6.11 5.72 -11.39
CA LEU A 3 -6.03 4.43 -10.74
C LEU A 3 -7.18 4.31 -9.75
N GLY A 4 -7.88 3.19 -9.76
CA GLY A 4 -8.98 2.96 -8.84
C GLY A 4 -8.68 1.80 -7.90
N PHE A 5 -9.42 1.76 -6.79
CA PHE A 5 -9.27 0.68 -5.80
C PHE A 5 -10.64 0.10 -5.50
N PRO A 6 -11.25 -0.59 -6.47
CA PRO A 6 -12.61 -1.12 -6.30
C PRO A 6 -12.67 -2.28 -5.31
N ASN A 7 -11.54 -2.92 -5.05
CA ASN A 7 -11.44 -4.07 -4.17
C ASN A 7 -10.63 -3.67 -2.93
N GLU A 8 -11.22 -3.83 -1.74
CA GLU A 8 -10.58 -3.45 -0.49
C GLU A 8 -9.70 -4.54 0.09
N CYS A 9 -9.46 -5.62 -0.63
CA CYS A 9 -8.62 -6.71 -0.14
C CYS A 9 -7.20 -6.24 0.08
N ARG A 10 -6.60 -6.73 1.15
CA ARG A 10 -5.20 -6.53 1.46
C ARG A 10 -4.69 -7.78 2.14
N PHE A 11 -3.41 -8.04 1.95
CA PHE A 11 -2.79 -9.28 2.43
C PHE A 11 -1.46 -8.95 3.08
N TYR A 12 -1.17 -9.63 4.18
CA TYR A 12 0.14 -9.54 4.79
C TYR A 12 1.09 -10.52 4.09
N ASP A 13 2.20 -10.00 3.59
CA ASP A 13 3.26 -10.81 2.97
C ASP A 13 4.40 -10.95 3.96
N GLU A 14 4.49 -12.10 4.59
CA GLU A 14 5.47 -12.35 5.64
C GLU A 14 6.90 -12.33 5.11
N ALA A 15 7.09 -12.73 3.87
CA ALA A 15 8.43 -12.81 3.29
C ALA A 15 9.10 -11.44 3.20
N VAL A 16 8.33 -10.39 2.99
CA VAL A 16 8.85 -9.03 2.83
C VAL A 16 8.36 -8.08 3.93
N HIS A 17 7.64 -8.58 4.91
CA HIS A 17 7.09 -7.79 6.03
C HIS A 17 6.33 -6.56 5.52
N ALA A 18 5.40 -6.78 4.61
CA ALA A 18 4.67 -5.70 3.97
C ALA A 18 3.21 -6.10 3.78
N VAL A 19 2.36 -5.09 3.63
CA VAL A 19 0.96 -5.31 3.24
C VAL A 19 0.87 -5.14 1.74
N ARG A 20 0.29 -6.15 1.08
CA ARG A 20 0.08 -6.13 -0.36
C ARG A 20 -1.37 -5.76 -0.65
N PHE A 21 -1.56 -4.88 -1.62
CA PHE A 21 -2.88 -4.51 -2.10
C PHE A 21 -2.81 -4.18 -3.58
N SER A 22 -3.94 -4.05 -4.23
CA SER A 22 -3.97 -3.83 -5.67
C SER A 22 -4.84 -2.63 -6.02
N GLY A 23 -4.37 -1.85 -6.99
CA GLY A 23 -5.18 -0.88 -7.69
C GLY A 23 -5.43 -1.35 -9.12
N TYR A 24 -6.33 -0.70 -9.80
CA TYR A 24 -6.69 -1.05 -11.16
C TYR A 24 -6.74 0.17 -12.06
N ASP A 25 -6.15 0.04 -13.24
CA ASP A 25 -6.21 1.03 -14.30
C ASP A 25 -6.98 0.33 -15.45
N GLY A 26 -8.31 0.49 -15.44
CA GLY A 26 -9.15 -0.31 -16.30
C GLY A 26 -9.05 -1.78 -15.92
N ALA A 27 -8.68 -2.63 -16.88
CA ALA A 27 -8.52 -4.06 -16.63
C ALA A 27 -7.14 -4.44 -16.13
N LEU A 28 -6.21 -3.48 -16.06
CA LEU A 28 -4.83 -3.74 -15.64
C LEU A 28 -4.73 -3.64 -14.12
N GLU A 29 -4.27 -4.72 -13.50
CA GLU A 29 -4.01 -4.73 -12.08
C GLU A 29 -2.62 -4.14 -11.79
N ALA A 30 -2.55 -3.28 -10.78
CA ALA A 30 -1.29 -2.71 -10.32
C ALA A 30 -1.07 -3.18 -8.87
N PRO A 31 -0.13 -4.11 -8.63
CA PRO A 31 0.13 -4.57 -7.27
C PRO A 31 1.05 -3.60 -6.53
N PHE A 32 0.69 -3.34 -5.28
CA PHE A 32 1.43 -2.44 -4.40
C PHE A 32 1.83 -3.14 -3.12
N PHE A 33 2.97 -2.74 -2.59
CA PHE A 33 3.46 -3.20 -1.29
C PHE A 33 3.76 -1.99 -0.43
N ILE A 34 3.29 -1.98 0.81
CA ILE A 34 3.68 -0.97 1.79
C ILE A 34 4.31 -1.68 2.97
N GLY A 35 5.58 -1.39 3.23
CA GLY A 35 6.34 -2.05 4.26
C GLY A 35 6.08 -1.49 5.65
N GLU A 36 6.59 -2.20 6.66
CA GLU A 36 6.37 -1.81 8.04
C GLU A 36 6.96 -0.44 8.38
N ARG A 37 8.07 -0.06 7.74
CA ARG A 37 8.68 1.26 8.00
C ARG A 37 7.79 2.39 7.54
N ALA A 38 7.19 2.27 6.35
CA ALA A 38 6.28 3.27 5.84
C ALA A 38 5.00 3.33 6.68
N LEU A 39 4.47 2.17 7.05
CA LEU A 39 3.29 2.11 7.91
C LEU A 39 3.56 2.71 9.29
N LYS A 40 4.73 2.44 9.86
CA LYS A 40 5.11 3.00 11.16
C LYS A 40 5.20 4.52 11.09
N GLN A 41 5.65 5.06 9.97
CA GLN A 41 5.75 6.49 9.81
C GLN A 41 4.37 7.17 9.84
N ILE A 42 3.36 6.56 9.23
CA ILE A 42 2.02 7.14 9.17
C ILE A 42 1.14 6.69 10.34
N GLN A 43 1.56 5.66 11.07
CA GLN A 43 0.84 5.15 12.23
C GLN A 43 1.86 4.78 13.32
N PRO A 44 2.43 5.79 14.01
CA PRO A 44 3.56 5.56 14.93
C PRO A 44 3.27 4.60 16.08
N ASP A 45 2.03 4.46 16.48
CA ASP A 45 1.65 3.60 17.61
C ASP A 45 1.27 2.17 17.19
N MET A 46 1.49 1.80 15.93
CA MET A 46 1.14 0.47 15.48
C MET A 46 2.06 -0.60 16.09
N SER A 47 1.55 -1.83 16.19
CA SER A 47 2.33 -2.99 16.59
C SER A 47 2.99 -3.63 15.37
N PHE A 48 4.22 -4.15 15.54
CA PHE A 48 4.98 -4.78 14.46
C PHE A 48 4.65 -6.26 14.34
N ASN A 49 3.41 -6.56 14.04
CA ASN A 49 2.97 -7.93 13.75
C ASN A 49 1.92 -7.84 12.64
N GLU A 50 1.51 -8.99 12.13
CA GLU A 50 0.56 -9.03 11.03
C GLU A 50 -0.71 -8.22 11.34
N SER A 51 -1.27 -8.45 12.50
CA SER A 51 -2.49 -7.78 12.95
C SER A 51 -2.29 -6.26 13.02
N GLY A 52 -1.15 -5.82 13.56
CA GLY A 52 -0.83 -4.39 13.68
C GLY A 52 -0.63 -3.72 12.33
N LEU A 53 0.06 -4.39 11.41
CA LEU A 53 0.27 -3.84 10.07
C LEU A 53 -1.05 -3.74 9.30
N LEU A 54 -1.89 -4.75 9.38
CA LEU A 54 -3.18 -4.73 8.68
C LEU A 54 -4.09 -3.65 9.26
N LYS A 55 -4.08 -3.48 10.58
CA LYS A 55 -4.86 -2.43 11.23
C LYS A 55 -4.36 -1.04 10.82
N ALA A 56 -3.05 -0.85 10.81
CA ALA A 56 -2.46 0.43 10.39
C ALA A 56 -2.83 0.76 8.95
N PHE A 57 -2.82 -0.24 8.08
CA PHE A 57 -3.25 -0.08 6.70
C PHE A 57 -4.71 0.37 6.64
N ASP A 58 -5.60 -0.32 7.35
CA ASP A 58 -7.03 -0.02 7.32
C ASP A 58 -7.32 1.39 7.84
N LEU A 59 -6.60 1.83 8.87
CA LEU A 59 -6.79 3.16 9.46
C LEU A 59 -6.31 4.28 8.54
N ASN A 60 -5.41 3.98 7.61
CA ASN A 60 -4.79 4.99 6.75
C ASN A 60 -5.05 4.71 5.27
N ARG A 61 -6.10 3.99 4.97
CA ARG A 61 -6.39 3.50 3.62
C ARG A 61 -6.44 4.61 2.58
N GLU A 62 -7.13 5.71 2.88
CA GLU A 62 -7.25 6.80 1.92
C GLU A 62 -5.89 7.43 1.61
N ARG A 63 -5.09 7.65 2.63
CA ARG A 63 -3.75 8.21 2.47
C ARG A 63 -2.84 7.28 1.67
N ILE A 64 -2.95 6.00 1.94
CA ILE A 64 -2.17 4.98 1.23
C ILE A 64 -2.57 4.94 -0.23
N TYR A 65 -3.86 4.98 -0.54
CA TYR A 65 -4.33 4.97 -1.91
C TYR A 65 -3.91 6.23 -2.67
N ALA A 66 -3.95 7.39 -2.03
CA ALA A 66 -3.49 8.63 -2.65
C ALA A 66 -2.01 8.55 -3.00
N THR A 67 -1.20 8.01 -2.08
CA THR A 67 0.23 7.85 -2.31
C THR A 67 0.50 6.82 -3.40
N ALA A 68 -0.25 5.72 -3.41
CA ALA A 68 -0.12 4.69 -4.44
C ALA A 68 -0.41 5.27 -5.83
N THR A 69 -1.40 6.15 -5.94
CA THR A 69 -1.71 6.81 -7.19
C THR A 69 -0.55 7.65 -7.68
N LYS A 70 0.10 8.40 -6.79
CA LYS A 70 1.27 9.22 -7.15
C LYS A 70 2.43 8.35 -7.61
N VAL A 71 2.69 7.25 -6.92
CA VAL A 71 3.78 6.35 -7.27
C VAL A 71 3.51 5.71 -8.62
N TYR A 72 2.28 5.31 -8.88
CA TYR A 72 1.88 4.72 -10.15
C TYR A 72 2.09 5.70 -11.31
N GLU A 73 1.78 6.97 -11.09
CA GLU A 73 1.88 8.00 -12.13
C GLU A 73 3.32 8.33 -12.50
N ARG A 74 4.30 7.97 -11.67
CA ARG A 74 5.72 8.20 -11.97
C ARG A 74 6.25 7.27 -13.06
N GLY A 75 5.58 6.15 -13.31
CA GLY A 75 6.00 5.22 -14.34
C GLY A 75 5.45 3.84 -14.08
N ARG A 76 5.20 3.10 -15.14
CA ARG A 76 4.63 1.76 -15.02
C ARG A 76 5.69 0.73 -14.70
N LYS A 77 5.35 -0.18 -13.79
CA LYS A 77 6.21 -1.26 -13.33
C LYS A 77 5.37 -2.51 -13.13
N GLY A 78 6.05 -3.64 -12.92
CA GLY A 78 5.36 -4.88 -12.58
C GLY A 78 4.78 -4.88 -11.18
N SER A 79 5.43 -4.16 -10.26
CA SER A 79 4.94 -3.96 -8.90
C SER A 79 5.49 -2.64 -8.38
N TYR A 80 4.88 -2.13 -7.31
CA TYR A 80 5.19 -0.82 -6.76
C TYR A 80 5.41 -0.94 -5.26
N ASP A 81 6.49 -0.31 -4.77
CA ASP A 81 6.77 -0.24 -3.34
C ASP A 81 6.49 1.17 -2.84
N LEU A 82 5.66 1.28 -1.82
CA LEU A 82 5.41 2.55 -1.16
C LEU A 82 6.43 2.70 -0.03
N LEU A 83 7.33 3.65 -0.19
CA LEU A 83 8.44 3.86 0.73
C LEU A 83 8.11 4.97 1.72
N PRO A 84 8.82 5.01 2.87
CA PRO A 84 8.58 6.09 3.85
C PRO A 84 8.66 7.49 3.24
N GLU A 85 9.57 7.68 2.31
CA GLU A 85 9.75 8.99 1.65
C GLU A 85 8.63 9.36 0.70
N ASP A 86 7.74 8.44 0.37
CA ASP A 86 6.59 8.73 -0.48
C ASP A 86 5.44 9.38 0.31
N PHE A 87 5.54 9.38 1.62
CA PHE A 87 4.48 9.91 2.49
C PHE A 87 4.82 11.25 3.11
#